data_6480f7b80defb762b9bb4d1631e67195
#
_entry.id   6480f7b80defb762b9bb4d1631e67195
#
_cell.length_a   1.000
_cell.length_b   1.000
_cell.length_c   1.000
_cell.angle_alpha   90.00
_cell.angle_beta   90.00
_cell.angle_gamma   90.00
#
_symmetry.space_group_name_H-M   'P 1'
#
loop_
_entity.id
_entity.type
_entity.pdbx_description
1 polymer ?
#
loop_
_entity_poly.entity_id
_entity_poly.type
_entity_poly.pdbx_seq_one_letter_code
_entity_poly.pdbx_strand_id
1 'polypeptide(L)'
;MEKMTEAIARYLEDCELGRKLSASTVKAYRIDLLQFSRFTGGAWGDRELLNRYVKHLNQTFAPRSVKRKLASVRAFYQEQE
;
A
#
# COMPACT_ATOMS: atom_id res chain seq x y z
N MET A 1 6.31 16.65 8.37
CA MET A 1 6.24 15.23 7.98
C MET A 1 5.22 15.06 6.86
N GLU A 2 5.58 14.35 5.83
CA GLU A 2 4.69 14.14 4.69
C GLU A 2 3.50 13.26 5.07
N LYS A 3 2.31 13.62 4.61
CA LYS A 3 1.12 12.80 4.81
C LYS A 3 1.21 11.53 3.99
N MET A 4 0.64 10.44 4.51
CA MET A 4 0.68 9.15 3.80
C MET A 4 0.08 9.25 2.39
N THR A 5 -1.04 9.96 2.23
CA THR A 5 -1.66 10.10 0.92
C THR A 5 -0.76 10.81 -0.09
N GLU A 6 0.00 11.79 0.35
CA GLU A 6 0.98 12.49 -0.50
C GLU A 6 2.14 11.57 -0.86
N ALA A 7 2.63 10.80 0.10
CA ALA A 7 3.70 9.83 -0.14
C ALA A 7 3.25 8.75 -1.13
N ILE A 8 2.01 8.28 -1.02
CA ILE A 8 1.44 7.30 -1.94
C ILE A 8 1.36 7.87 -3.35
N ALA A 9 0.88 9.11 -3.49
CA ALA A 9 0.78 9.75 -4.81
C ALA A 9 2.15 9.86 -5.47
N ARG A 10 3.16 10.27 -4.71
CA ARG A 10 4.53 10.38 -5.21
C ARG A 10 5.10 9.01 -5.60
N TYR A 11 4.85 7.99 -4.77
CA TYR A 11 5.31 6.65 -5.06
C TYR A 11 4.69 6.10 -6.35
N LEU A 12 3.38 6.33 -6.55
CA LEU A 12 2.69 5.87 -7.75
C LEU A 12 3.21 6.59 -8.99
N GLU A 13 3.51 7.87 -8.89
CA GLU A 13 4.13 8.61 -9.99
C GLU A 13 5.49 8.03 -10.33
N ASP A 14 6.31 7.72 -9.34
CA ASP A 14 7.61 7.08 -9.55
C ASP A 14 7.46 5.71 -10.21
N CYS A 15 6.45 4.94 -9.84
CA CYS A 15 6.18 3.64 -10.45
C CYS A 15 5.80 3.79 -11.94
N GLU A 16 4.98 4.79 -12.24
CA GLU A 16 4.51 5.02 -13.62
C GLU A 16 5.59 5.60 -14.50
N LEU A 17 6.23 6.68 -14.04
CA LEU A 17 7.16 7.45 -14.88
C LEU A 17 8.61 7.00 -14.72
N GLY A 18 9.03 6.67 -13.51
CA GLY A 18 10.40 6.26 -13.25
C GLY A 18 10.68 4.80 -13.59
N ARG A 19 9.84 3.91 -13.11
CA ARG A 19 10.01 2.47 -13.34
C ARG A 19 9.27 1.95 -14.56
N LYS A 20 8.41 2.77 -15.14
CA LYS A 20 7.61 2.44 -16.32
C LYS A 20 6.80 1.16 -16.15
N LEU A 21 6.23 0.98 -14.96
CA LEU A 21 5.34 -0.14 -14.71
C LEU A 21 4.06 0.02 -15.54
N SER A 22 3.41 -1.11 -15.86
CA SER A 22 2.18 -1.06 -16.63
C SER A 22 1.08 -0.29 -15.91
N ALA A 23 0.15 0.28 -16.66
CA ALA A 23 -1.00 0.99 -16.09
C ALA A 23 -1.81 0.09 -15.17
N SER A 24 -1.95 -1.19 -15.51
CA SER A 24 -2.67 -2.16 -14.67
C SER A 24 -1.99 -2.36 -13.32
N THR A 25 -0.66 -2.45 -13.31
CA THR A 25 0.11 -2.61 -12.08
C THR A 25 0.00 -1.38 -11.20
N VAL A 26 0.13 -0.19 -11.79
CA VAL A 26 0.01 1.08 -11.05
C VAL A 26 -1.39 1.22 -10.46
N LYS A 27 -2.41 0.86 -11.23
CA LYS A 27 -3.80 0.90 -10.77
C LYS A 27 -4.01 -0.02 -9.57
N ALA A 28 -3.47 -1.23 -9.63
CA ALA A 28 -3.58 -2.20 -8.53
C ALA A 28 -2.89 -1.67 -7.26
N TYR A 29 -1.69 -1.11 -7.40
CA TYR A 29 -0.98 -0.51 -6.28
C TYR A 29 -1.77 0.64 -5.68
N ARG A 30 -2.37 1.48 -6.52
CA ARG A 30 -3.19 2.60 -6.04
C ARG A 30 -4.34 2.11 -5.17
N ILE A 31 -5.08 1.12 -5.64
CA ILE A 31 -6.22 0.56 -4.90
C ILE A 31 -5.74 0.00 -3.56
N ASP A 32 -4.68 -0.80 -3.58
CA ASP A 32 -4.17 -1.47 -2.38
C ASP A 32 -3.63 -0.48 -1.36
N LEU A 33 -2.89 0.54 -1.80
CA LEU A 33 -2.29 1.52 -0.89
C LEU A 33 -3.33 2.48 -0.33
N LEU A 34 -4.31 2.90 -1.12
CA LEU A 34 -5.39 3.75 -0.62
C LEU A 34 -6.26 3.00 0.38
N GLN A 35 -6.50 1.71 0.16
CA GLN A 35 -7.21 0.87 1.11
C GLN A 35 -6.47 0.81 2.44
N PHE A 36 -5.16 0.62 2.40
CA PHE A 36 -4.32 0.62 3.59
C PHE A 36 -4.38 1.97 4.31
N SER A 37 -4.27 3.06 3.58
CA SER A 37 -4.35 4.41 4.15
C SER A 37 -5.68 4.65 4.85
N ARG A 38 -6.78 4.18 4.28
CA ARG A 38 -8.09 4.30 4.92
C ARG A 38 -8.15 3.50 6.23
N PHE A 39 -7.58 2.32 6.23
CA PHE A 39 -7.58 1.48 7.43
C PHE A 39 -6.81 2.15 8.57
N THR A 40 -5.68 2.76 8.26
CA THR A 40 -4.83 3.41 9.27
C THR A 40 -5.28 4.81 9.63
N GLY A 41 -6.24 5.37 8.90
CA GLY A 41 -6.65 6.77 9.08
C GLY A 41 -5.58 7.75 8.63
N GLY A 42 -4.69 7.32 7.74
CA GLY A 42 -3.60 8.15 7.23
C GLY A 42 -2.35 8.14 8.09
N ALA A 43 -2.35 7.40 9.19
CA ALA A 43 -1.19 7.30 10.07
C ALA A 43 -0.16 6.33 9.52
N TRP A 44 1.12 6.66 9.70
CA TRP A 44 2.21 5.73 9.40
C TRP A 44 2.17 4.60 10.42
N GLY A 45 2.03 3.37 9.94
CA GLY A 45 1.84 2.22 10.79
C GLY A 45 3.12 1.71 11.44
N ASP A 46 3.01 1.24 12.67
CA ASP A 46 4.04 0.45 13.31
C ASP A 46 3.73 -1.03 13.09
N ARG A 47 4.54 -1.90 13.71
CA ARG A 47 4.37 -3.35 13.56
C ARG A 47 2.98 -3.80 14.04
N GLU A 48 2.51 -3.24 15.14
CA GLU A 48 1.21 -3.62 15.70
C GLU A 48 0.06 -3.27 14.74
N LEU A 49 0.11 -2.07 14.16
CA LEU A 49 -0.91 -1.64 13.20
C LEU A 49 -0.88 -2.52 11.95
N LEU A 50 0.31 -2.87 11.47
CA LEU A 50 0.46 -3.77 10.34
C LEU A 50 -0.12 -5.15 10.64
N ASN A 51 0.10 -5.67 11.85
CA ASN A 51 -0.47 -6.95 12.26
C ASN A 51 -2.00 -6.91 12.29
N ARG A 52 -2.57 -5.81 12.75
CA ARG A 52 -4.02 -5.62 12.72
C ARG A 52 -4.55 -5.60 11.29
N TYR A 53 -3.81 -4.97 10.39
CA TYR A 53 -4.19 -4.91 8.99
C TYR A 53 -4.15 -6.30 8.36
N VAL A 54 -3.13 -7.11 8.66
CA VAL A 54 -3.04 -8.49 8.19
C VAL A 54 -4.26 -9.28 8.64
N LYS A 55 -4.64 -9.17 9.90
CA LYS A 55 -5.81 -9.88 10.43
C LYS A 55 -7.09 -9.42 9.74
N HIS A 56 -7.23 -8.12 9.53
CA HIS A 56 -8.37 -7.56 8.81
C HIS A 56 -8.48 -8.13 7.40
N LEU A 57 -7.36 -8.16 6.68
CA LEU A 57 -7.34 -8.69 5.32
C LEU A 57 -7.71 -10.17 5.28
N ASN A 58 -7.18 -10.96 6.23
CA ASN A 58 -7.47 -12.40 6.28
C ASN A 58 -8.93 -12.68 6.57
N GLN A 59 -9.62 -11.80 7.28
CA GLN A 59 -11.05 -11.93 7.55
C GLN A 59 -11.92 -11.52 6.38
N THR A 60 -11.41 -10.63 5.52
CA THR A 60 -12.21 -9.96 4.48
C THR A 60 -11.95 -10.50 3.09
N PHE A 61 -10.73 -10.94 2.80
CA PHE A 61 -10.30 -11.28 1.45
C PHE A 61 -9.75 -12.69 1.36
N ALA A 62 -9.75 -13.24 0.13
CA ALA A 62 -9.12 -14.54 -0.16
C ALA A 62 -7.59 -14.43 0.01
N PRO A 63 -6.90 -15.56 0.30
CA PRO A 63 -5.45 -15.55 0.53
C PRO A 63 -4.63 -14.91 -0.59
N ARG A 64 -5.04 -15.12 -1.84
CA ARG A 64 -4.34 -14.54 -2.99
C ARG A 64 -4.36 -13.01 -2.96
N SER A 65 -5.52 -12.43 -2.64
CA SER A 65 -5.68 -10.99 -2.53
C SER A 65 -4.91 -10.43 -1.35
N VAL A 66 -4.92 -11.14 -0.23
CA VAL A 66 -4.15 -10.74 0.97
C VAL A 66 -2.66 -10.65 0.63
N LYS A 67 -2.13 -11.67 -0.03
CA LYS A 67 -0.71 -11.69 -0.41
C LYS A 67 -0.34 -10.51 -1.30
N ARG A 68 -1.16 -10.23 -2.30
CA ARG A 68 -0.92 -9.09 -3.20
C ARG A 68 -0.94 -7.75 -2.46
N LYS A 69 -1.96 -7.55 -1.61
CA LYS A 69 -2.12 -6.30 -0.87
C LYS A 69 -0.96 -6.05 0.10
N LEU A 70 -0.51 -7.10 0.79
CA LEU A 70 0.63 -6.99 1.69
C LEU A 70 1.92 -6.71 0.94
N ALA A 71 2.10 -7.32 -0.24
CA ALA A 71 3.26 -7.05 -1.08
C ALA A 71 3.29 -5.58 -1.51
N SER A 72 2.14 -5.01 -1.87
CA SER A 72 2.04 -3.60 -2.25
C SER A 72 2.44 -2.68 -1.10
N VAL A 73 1.96 -2.95 0.11
CA VAL A 73 2.28 -2.15 1.29
C VAL A 73 3.77 -2.25 1.62
N ARG A 74 4.34 -3.45 1.58
CA ARG A 74 5.77 -3.64 1.84
C ARG A 74 6.64 -2.89 0.85
N ALA A 75 6.33 -2.96 -0.43
CA ALA A 75 7.08 -2.27 -1.46
C ALA A 75 7.04 -0.76 -1.24
N PHE A 76 5.87 -0.23 -0.89
CA PHE A 76 5.70 1.18 -0.59
C PHE A 76 6.57 1.61 0.60
N TYR A 77 6.55 0.84 1.69
CA TYR A 77 7.31 1.17 2.88
C TYR A 77 8.82 1.15 2.62
N GLN A 78 9.29 0.19 1.81
CA GLN A 78 10.71 0.13 1.46
C GLN A 78 11.18 1.39 0.75
N GLU A 79 10.34 1.99 -0.08
CA GLU A 79 10.70 3.21 -0.79
C GLU A 79 10.72 4.45 0.12
N GLN A 80 10.12 4.37 1.30
CA GLN A 80 10.10 5.50 2.24
C GLN A 80 11.30 5.51 3.19
N GLU A 81 12.12 4.47 3.18
CA GLU A 81 13.30 4.37 4.03
C GLU A 81 14.48 5.24 3.57
#